data_cd7c8a335e3928fb1caa1a119b2e7ce6
#
_entry.id   cd7c8a335e3928fb1caa1a119b2e7ce6
#
_cell.length_a   1.000
_cell.length_b   1.000
_cell.length_c   1.000
_cell.angle_alpha   90.00
_cell.angle_beta   90.00
_cell.angle_gamma   90.00
#
_symmetry.space_group_name_H-M   'P 1'
#
loop_
_entity.id
_entity.type
_entity.pdbx_description
1 polymer ?
#
loop_
_entity_poly.entity_id
_entity_poly.type
_entity_poly.pdbx_seq_one_letter_code
_entity_poly.pdbx_strand_id
1 'polypeptide(L)'
;MRKEEYSMKGSKLFKNVRLKGQKELVSILVEDGIFKKIAADIPQEETVGCEEVDLNGQLVVPPYVDPHLHLDYVFTASLGEENGSGTLFEGIQRWSESKGNMTVAQMKERIYSGIRKEMLHGVQAIRTHIDVTDPTFTGLKAALEVRDEVKDILDLQIVAFPQEGMYAYKGGDKLVEEGLKMG
;
A
#
# COMPACT_ATOMS: atom_id res chain seq x y z
N MET A 1 -9.17 7.65 4.27
CA MET A 1 -8.26 7.35 5.40
C MET A 1 -7.95 8.66 6.11
N ARG A 2 -8.14 8.78 7.42
CA ARG A 2 -7.83 10.04 8.13
C ARG A 2 -6.33 10.07 8.40
N LYS A 3 -5.64 11.13 7.94
CA LYS A 3 -4.20 11.32 8.19
C LYS A 3 -3.83 11.27 9.69
N GLU A 4 -4.77 11.65 10.55
CA GLU A 4 -4.59 11.69 12.02
C GLU A 4 -4.42 10.28 12.63
N GLU A 5 -5.00 9.25 12.05
CA GLU A 5 -4.90 7.86 12.55
C GLU A 5 -3.50 7.25 12.38
N TYR A 6 -2.67 7.82 11.49
CA TYR A 6 -1.33 7.30 11.16
C TYR A 6 -0.24 8.35 11.39
N SER A 7 -0.55 9.44 12.11
CA SER A 7 0.45 10.45 12.44
C SER A 7 1.48 9.87 13.40
N MET A 8 2.72 9.78 12.96
CA MET A 8 3.89 9.40 13.78
C MET A 8 4.46 10.60 14.56
N LYS A 9 3.66 11.66 14.81
CA LYS A 9 4.09 12.80 15.63
C LYS A 9 4.18 12.39 17.09
N GLY A 10 5.27 12.80 17.72
CA GLY A 10 5.56 12.51 19.13
C GLY A 10 6.68 11.49 19.30
N SER A 11 7.04 11.27 20.54
CA SER A 11 8.13 10.38 20.90
C SER A 11 7.61 9.06 21.48
N LYS A 12 8.15 7.94 21.01
CA LYS A 12 7.82 6.59 21.49
C LYS A 12 9.08 5.85 21.89
N LEU A 13 9.01 5.19 23.03
CA LEU A 13 10.04 4.27 23.51
C LEU A 13 9.52 2.83 23.44
N PHE A 14 10.07 2.05 22.52
CA PHE A 14 9.83 0.61 22.46
C PHE A 14 10.86 -0.10 23.31
N LYS A 15 10.40 -0.88 24.31
CA LYS A 15 11.24 -1.62 25.28
C LYS A 15 11.17 -3.11 24.99
N ASN A 16 12.20 -3.83 25.45
CA ASN A 16 12.28 -5.28 25.31
C ASN A 16 12.13 -5.78 23.87
N VAL A 17 12.77 -5.08 22.94
CA VAL A 17 12.73 -5.36 21.50
C VAL A 17 13.75 -6.44 21.17
N ARG A 18 13.33 -7.50 20.44
CA ARG A 18 14.24 -8.46 19.82
C ARG A 18 14.53 -8.03 18.39
N LEU A 19 15.81 -7.87 18.06
CA LEU A 19 16.26 -7.63 16.69
C LEU A 19 16.80 -8.92 16.06
N LYS A 20 16.60 -9.09 14.75
CA LYS A 20 17.09 -10.26 14.01
C LYS A 20 18.62 -10.38 14.14
N GLY A 21 19.08 -11.54 14.54
CA GLY A 21 20.53 -11.84 14.69
C GLY A 21 21.16 -11.35 16.00
N GLN A 22 20.39 -10.69 16.87
CA GLN A 22 20.87 -10.28 18.22
C GLN A 22 20.29 -11.21 19.29
N LYS A 23 21.13 -11.53 20.30
CA LYS A 23 20.71 -12.37 21.43
C LYS A 23 20.03 -11.56 22.51
N GLU A 24 20.49 -10.35 22.73
CA GLU A 24 20.02 -9.47 23.79
C GLU A 24 18.87 -8.59 23.33
N LEU A 25 17.99 -8.25 24.24
CA LEU A 25 16.90 -7.30 23.98
C LEU A 25 17.45 -5.89 24.02
N VAL A 26 16.84 -5.01 23.21
CA VAL A 26 17.19 -3.59 23.13
C VAL A 26 15.97 -2.72 23.34
N SER A 27 16.21 -1.43 23.59
CA SER A 27 15.20 -0.37 23.52
C SER A 27 15.39 0.45 22.24
N ILE A 28 14.31 0.94 21.66
CA ILE A 28 14.29 1.80 20.47
C ILE A 28 13.54 3.08 20.80
N LEU A 29 14.21 4.23 20.71
CA LEU A 29 13.60 5.54 20.80
C LEU A 29 13.30 6.07 19.40
N VAL A 30 12.04 6.41 19.16
CA VAL A 30 11.55 7.02 17.91
C VAL A 30 10.98 8.39 18.21
N GLU A 31 11.39 9.40 17.46
CA GLU A 31 10.83 10.77 17.51
C GLU A 31 10.38 11.17 16.11
N ASP A 32 9.13 11.59 16.01
CA ASP A 32 8.50 12.02 14.76
C ASP A 32 8.74 11.05 13.59
N GLY A 33 8.64 9.74 13.86
CA GLY A 33 8.83 8.68 12.87
C GLY A 33 10.29 8.32 12.56
N ILE A 34 11.28 8.93 13.23
CA ILE A 34 12.71 8.70 13.00
C ILE A 34 13.33 7.97 14.19
N PHE A 35 14.11 6.91 13.91
CA PHE A 35 14.93 6.24 14.93
C PHE A 35 16.00 7.20 15.46
N LYS A 36 15.92 7.54 16.74
CA LYS A 36 16.90 8.40 17.43
C LYS A 36 17.97 7.59 18.11
N LYS A 37 17.59 6.50 18.76
CA LYS A 37 18.52 5.67 19.49
C LYS A 37 18.06 4.21 19.54
N ILE A 38 19.01 3.30 19.41
CA ILE A 38 18.82 1.86 19.62
C ILE A 38 19.94 1.43 20.57
N ALA A 39 19.62 0.97 21.76
CA ALA A 39 20.59 0.56 22.77
C ALA A 39 20.00 -0.48 23.73
N ALA A 40 20.84 -1.23 24.43
CA ALA A 40 20.39 -2.17 25.45
C ALA A 40 19.58 -1.45 26.56
N ASP A 41 19.98 -0.23 26.88
CA ASP A 41 19.26 0.66 27.80
C ASP A 41 19.34 2.10 27.30
N ILE A 42 18.26 2.87 27.49
CA ILE A 42 18.18 4.29 27.17
C ILE A 42 17.86 5.05 28.43
N PRO A 43 18.72 6.00 28.86
CA PRO A 43 18.55 6.74 30.12
C PRO A 43 17.18 7.43 30.19
N GLN A 44 16.61 7.47 31.38
CA GLN A 44 15.26 8.01 31.62
C GLN A 44 15.17 9.51 31.23
N GLU A 45 16.26 10.26 31.40
CA GLU A 45 16.31 11.66 30.98
C GLU A 45 16.10 11.88 29.46
N GLU A 46 16.47 10.88 28.64
CA GLU A 46 16.25 10.92 27.17
C GLU A 46 14.82 10.49 26.75
N THR A 47 14.05 9.91 27.68
CA THR A 47 12.72 9.33 27.37
C THR A 47 11.58 10.04 28.09
N VAL A 48 11.86 11.20 28.69
CA VAL A 48 10.83 12.00 29.37
C VAL A 48 9.73 12.42 28.39
N GLY A 49 8.48 12.06 28.71
CA GLY A 49 7.32 12.38 27.86
C GLY A 49 7.09 11.45 26.67
N CYS A 50 7.91 10.39 26.52
CA CYS A 50 7.67 9.38 25.50
C CYS A 50 6.49 8.48 25.88
N GLU A 51 5.72 8.05 24.88
CA GLU A 51 4.81 6.92 25.02
C GLU A 51 5.63 5.63 25.08
N GLU A 52 5.52 4.88 26.18
CA GLU A 52 6.23 3.61 26.34
C GLU A 52 5.42 2.43 25.84
N VAL A 53 6.05 1.56 25.04
CA VAL A 53 5.48 0.32 24.53
C VAL A 53 6.44 -0.83 24.84
N ASP A 54 6.02 -1.75 25.72
CA ASP A 54 6.79 -2.97 26.00
C ASP A 54 6.45 -4.06 24.98
N LEU A 55 7.44 -4.48 24.21
CA LEU A 55 7.27 -5.53 23.20
C LEU A 55 7.49 -6.95 23.74
N ASN A 56 7.81 -7.10 25.04
CA ASN A 56 7.94 -8.41 25.71
C ASN A 56 8.80 -9.42 24.93
N GLY A 57 9.88 -8.98 24.33
CA GLY A 57 10.77 -9.82 23.53
C GLY A 57 10.26 -10.18 22.13
N GLN A 58 9.22 -9.51 21.63
CA GLN A 58 8.77 -9.69 20.26
C GLN A 58 9.83 -9.24 19.25
N LEU A 59 9.88 -9.96 18.13
CA LEU A 59 10.80 -9.65 17.04
C LEU A 59 10.31 -8.43 16.24
N VAL A 60 11.18 -7.45 16.12
CA VAL A 60 10.99 -6.31 15.22
C VAL A 60 11.79 -6.55 13.96
N VAL A 61 11.15 -6.38 12.81
CA VAL A 61 11.71 -6.54 11.47
C VAL A 61 11.42 -5.29 10.64
N PRO A 62 12.18 -5.03 9.57
CA PRO A 62 11.82 -4.01 8.60
C PRO A 62 10.41 -4.28 8.02
N PRO A 63 9.70 -3.25 7.55
CA PRO A 63 8.41 -3.43 6.92
C PRO A 63 8.51 -4.30 5.66
N TYR A 64 7.41 -4.96 5.33
CA TYR A 64 7.32 -5.75 4.11
C TYR A 64 7.09 -4.86 2.89
N VAL A 65 7.47 -5.40 1.74
CA VAL A 65 7.21 -4.80 0.42
C VAL A 65 6.31 -5.76 -0.36
N ASP A 66 5.20 -5.26 -0.89
CA ASP A 66 4.43 -5.98 -1.90
C ASP A 66 4.84 -5.49 -3.29
N PRO A 67 5.60 -6.31 -4.06
CA PRO A 67 6.13 -5.90 -5.35
C PRO A 67 5.12 -6.07 -6.49
N HIS A 68 3.95 -6.69 -6.28
CA HIS A 68 2.98 -6.97 -7.32
C HIS A 68 1.56 -7.11 -6.80
N LEU A 69 0.81 -6.03 -6.85
CA LEU A 69 -0.59 -5.97 -6.44
C LEU A 69 -1.41 -5.21 -7.50
N HIS A 70 -2.70 -5.50 -7.61
CA HIS A 70 -3.65 -4.78 -8.45
C HIS A 70 -4.70 -4.10 -7.57
N LEU A 71 -4.41 -2.89 -7.10
CA LEU A 71 -5.29 -2.15 -6.19
C LEU A 71 -6.62 -1.70 -6.84
N ASP A 72 -6.67 -1.61 -8.17
CA ASP A 72 -7.89 -1.35 -8.92
C ASP A 72 -8.84 -2.57 -8.95
N TYR A 73 -8.31 -3.79 -8.78
CA TYR A 73 -9.10 -5.03 -8.80
C TYR A 73 -9.60 -5.48 -7.42
N VAL A 74 -9.02 -4.94 -6.34
CA VAL A 74 -9.37 -5.40 -5.00
C VAL A 74 -10.86 -5.26 -4.72
N PHE A 75 -11.45 -6.25 -4.05
CA PHE A 75 -12.86 -6.31 -3.66
C PHE A 75 -13.85 -6.19 -4.85
N THR A 76 -13.49 -6.73 -6.01
CA THR A 76 -14.36 -6.72 -7.20
C THR A 76 -15.19 -7.99 -7.36
N ALA A 77 -14.93 -9.05 -6.58
CA ALA A 77 -15.61 -10.34 -6.71
C ALA A 77 -17.14 -10.28 -6.56
N SER A 78 -17.67 -9.24 -5.90
CA SER A 78 -19.11 -9.01 -5.74
C SER A 78 -19.72 -8.09 -6.81
N LEU A 79 -18.92 -7.66 -7.80
CA LEU A 79 -19.37 -6.78 -8.87
C LEU A 79 -19.60 -7.59 -10.14
N GLY A 80 -20.84 -7.54 -10.63
CA GLY A 80 -21.21 -8.26 -11.84
C GLY A 80 -21.33 -9.77 -11.63
N GLU A 81 -21.06 -10.53 -12.68
CA GLU A 81 -21.13 -12.00 -12.66
C GLU A 81 -19.88 -12.61 -12.04
N GLU A 82 -20.05 -13.73 -11.36
CA GLU A 82 -18.96 -14.49 -10.76
C GLU A 82 -18.04 -15.12 -11.82
N ASN A 83 -16.78 -15.31 -11.45
CA ASN A 83 -15.83 -16.10 -12.21
C ASN A 83 -16.13 -17.60 -11.99
N GLY A 84 -17.07 -18.15 -12.77
CA GLY A 84 -17.57 -19.50 -12.60
C GLY A 84 -16.57 -20.61 -12.96
N SER A 85 -15.65 -20.35 -13.90
CA SER A 85 -14.60 -21.31 -14.28
C SER A 85 -13.37 -21.26 -13.37
N GLY A 86 -13.21 -20.20 -12.58
CA GLY A 86 -12.02 -19.94 -11.76
C GLY A 86 -10.75 -19.68 -12.59
N THR A 87 -10.87 -19.46 -13.89
CA THR A 87 -9.72 -19.18 -14.77
C THR A 87 -9.32 -17.71 -14.74
N LEU A 88 -8.03 -17.46 -14.99
CA LEU A 88 -7.50 -16.09 -15.13
C LEU A 88 -8.20 -15.32 -16.25
N PHE A 89 -8.44 -16.00 -17.40
CA PHE A 89 -9.05 -15.34 -18.56
C PHE A 89 -10.49 -14.88 -18.29
N GLU A 90 -11.29 -15.70 -17.60
CA GLU A 90 -12.62 -15.26 -17.18
C GLU A 90 -12.54 -14.11 -16.16
N GLY A 91 -11.60 -14.16 -15.22
CA GLY A 91 -11.37 -13.06 -14.28
C GLY A 91 -11.03 -11.75 -14.98
N ILE A 92 -10.17 -11.77 -16.01
CA ILE A 92 -9.86 -10.60 -16.85
C ILE A 92 -11.12 -10.09 -17.55
N GLN A 93 -11.91 -11.00 -18.13
CA GLN A 93 -13.17 -10.64 -18.79
C GLN A 93 -14.15 -9.96 -17.83
N ARG A 94 -14.38 -10.51 -16.65
CA ARG A 94 -15.26 -9.93 -15.62
C ARG A 94 -14.80 -8.53 -15.20
N TRP A 95 -13.49 -8.35 -15.07
CA TRP A 95 -12.93 -7.03 -14.82
C TRP A 95 -13.21 -6.05 -15.97
N SER A 96 -12.97 -6.45 -17.21
CA SER A 96 -13.21 -5.63 -18.40
C SER A 96 -14.66 -5.18 -18.52
N GLU A 97 -15.62 -6.03 -18.14
CA GLU A 97 -17.05 -5.73 -18.11
C GLU A 97 -17.43 -4.74 -17.00
N SER A 98 -16.68 -4.73 -15.90
CA SER A 98 -17.03 -3.98 -14.68
C SER A 98 -16.30 -2.64 -14.56
N LYS A 99 -15.05 -2.52 -15.06
CA LYS A 99 -14.17 -1.36 -14.82
C LYS A 99 -14.76 -0.03 -15.32
N GLY A 100 -15.45 -0.04 -16.47
CA GLY A 100 -16.05 1.15 -17.06
C GLY A 100 -17.25 1.72 -16.30
N ASN A 101 -17.79 0.98 -15.32
CA ASN A 101 -18.95 1.39 -14.54
C ASN A 101 -18.58 2.06 -13.19
N MET A 102 -17.28 2.22 -12.90
CA MET A 102 -16.81 2.78 -11.64
C MET A 102 -16.44 4.24 -11.77
N THR A 103 -16.75 5.01 -10.72
CA THR A 103 -16.27 6.38 -10.58
C THR A 103 -14.89 6.41 -9.93
N VAL A 104 -14.14 7.51 -10.12
CA VAL A 104 -12.86 7.75 -9.43
C VAL A 104 -13.01 7.63 -7.92
N ALA A 105 -14.08 8.17 -7.33
CA ALA A 105 -14.34 8.10 -5.90
C ALA A 105 -14.52 6.65 -5.40
N GLN A 106 -15.30 5.83 -6.09
CA GLN A 106 -15.47 4.42 -5.76
C GLN A 106 -14.15 3.64 -5.88
N MET A 107 -13.36 3.95 -6.89
CA MET A 107 -12.05 3.34 -7.08
C MET A 107 -11.10 3.72 -5.95
N LYS A 108 -11.05 4.99 -5.53
CA LYS A 108 -10.24 5.46 -4.38
C LYS A 108 -10.59 4.71 -3.10
N GLU A 109 -11.87 4.54 -2.77
CA GLU A 109 -12.31 3.80 -1.58
C GLU A 109 -11.81 2.35 -1.56
N ARG A 110 -11.76 1.70 -2.72
CA ARG A 110 -11.21 0.34 -2.86
C ARG A 110 -9.71 0.32 -2.65
N ILE A 111 -8.99 1.24 -3.31
CA ILE A 111 -7.55 1.37 -3.18
C ILE A 111 -7.18 1.62 -1.71
N TYR A 112 -7.87 2.52 -1.01
CA TYR A 112 -7.66 2.73 0.43
C TYR A 112 -7.92 1.48 1.26
N SER A 113 -8.98 0.73 0.94
CA SER A 113 -9.31 -0.51 1.65
C SER A 113 -8.23 -1.57 1.44
N GLY A 114 -7.68 -1.67 0.22
CA GLY A 114 -6.55 -2.54 -0.10
C GLY A 114 -5.29 -2.14 0.66
N ILE A 115 -4.89 -0.87 0.57
CA ILE A 115 -3.73 -0.32 1.28
C ILE A 115 -3.85 -0.57 2.78
N ARG A 116 -5.03 -0.31 3.37
CA ARG A 116 -5.24 -0.56 4.80
C ARG A 116 -5.02 -2.02 5.18
N LYS A 117 -5.46 -2.97 4.37
CA LYS A 117 -5.21 -4.40 4.60
C LYS A 117 -3.73 -4.73 4.53
N GLU A 118 -3.02 -4.24 3.53
CA GLU A 118 -1.58 -4.41 3.40
C GLU A 118 -0.83 -3.87 4.62
N MET A 119 -1.15 -2.64 5.04
CA MET A 119 -0.52 -2.02 6.22
C MET A 119 -0.79 -2.81 7.52
N LEU A 120 -1.99 -3.38 7.70
CA LEU A 120 -2.30 -4.24 8.85
C LEU A 120 -1.45 -5.51 8.90
N HIS A 121 -0.86 -5.93 7.77
CA HIS A 121 0.08 -7.05 7.67
C HIS A 121 1.55 -6.61 7.64
N GLY A 122 1.82 -5.32 7.88
CA GLY A 122 3.18 -4.78 7.99
C GLY A 122 3.81 -4.36 6.66
N VAL A 123 3.03 -4.26 5.58
CA VAL A 123 3.50 -3.73 4.28
C VAL A 123 3.51 -2.21 4.32
N GLN A 124 4.63 -1.59 3.93
CA GLN A 124 4.79 -0.14 3.83
C GLN A 124 5.28 0.34 2.47
N ALA A 125 5.54 -0.58 1.54
CA ALA A 125 5.83 -0.23 0.15
C ALA A 125 5.06 -1.18 -0.77
N ILE A 126 4.33 -0.61 -1.72
CA ILE A 126 3.49 -1.37 -2.67
C ILE A 126 3.85 -0.96 -4.09
N ARG A 127 4.02 -1.95 -4.96
CA ARG A 127 4.00 -1.74 -6.40
C ARG A 127 2.68 -2.23 -6.96
N THR A 128 1.77 -1.31 -7.28
CA THR A 128 0.47 -1.65 -7.89
C THR A 128 0.51 -1.54 -9.40
N HIS A 129 -0.08 -2.52 -10.06
CA HIS A 129 -0.25 -2.57 -11.51
C HIS A 129 -1.69 -2.14 -11.82
N ILE A 130 -1.86 -0.94 -12.35
CA ILE A 130 -3.17 -0.35 -12.64
C ILE A 130 -3.50 -0.52 -14.12
N ASP A 131 -4.66 -1.10 -14.39
CA ASP A 131 -5.11 -1.34 -15.76
C ASP A 131 -5.32 -0.02 -16.52
N VAL A 132 -4.57 0.14 -17.60
CA VAL A 132 -4.68 1.30 -18.51
C VAL A 132 -5.41 0.95 -19.81
N THR A 133 -5.95 -0.27 -19.96
CA THR A 133 -6.86 -0.61 -21.05
C THR A 133 -8.29 -0.13 -20.78
N ASP A 134 -8.39 1.00 -20.09
CA ASP A 134 -9.58 1.82 -19.86
C ASP A 134 -9.34 3.24 -20.40
N PRO A 135 -9.97 3.65 -21.52
CA PRO A 135 -9.75 4.98 -22.10
C PRO A 135 -10.13 6.15 -21.18
N THR A 136 -10.89 5.89 -20.14
CA THR A 136 -11.24 6.93 -19.13
C THR A 136 -10.14 7.14 -18.11
N PHE A 137 -9.21 6.19 -17.97
CA PHE A 137 -8.16 6.15 -16.95
C PHE A 137 -8.69 6.28 -15.52
N THR A 138 -9.91 5.81 -15.25
CA THR A 138 -10.54 5.94 -13.93
C THR A 138 -9.68 5.34 -12.83
N GLY A 139 -9.16 4.12 -13.03
CA GLY A 139 -8.27 3.46 -12.07
C GLY A 139 -6.95 4.21 -11.86
N LEU A 140 -6.33 4.65 -12.95
CA LEU A 140 -5.05 5.37 -12.89
C LEU A 140 -5.21 6.73 -12.20
N LYS A 141 -6.24 7.51 -12.53
CA LYS A 141 -6.54 8.79 -11.85
C LYS A 141 -6.71 8.59 -10.35
N ALA A 142 -7.52 7.60 -9.95
CA ALA A 142 -7.73 7.28 -8.55
C ALA A 142 -6.44 6.89 -7.84
N ALA A 143 -5.60 6.06 -8.46
CA ALA A 143 -4.34 5.61 -7.88
C ALA A 143 -3.33 6.75 -7.71
N LEU A 144 -3.24 7.67 -8.69
CA LEU A 144 -2.37 8.85 -8.63
C LEU A 144 -2.78 9.78 -7.48
N GLU A 145 -4.09 10.07 -7.35
CA GLU A 145 -4.59 10.87 -6.23
C GLU A 145 -4.31 10.20 -4.88
N VAL A 146 -4.57 8.88 -4.76
CA VAL A 146 -4.30 8.15 -3.52
C VAL A 146 -2.82 8.13 -3.21
N ARG A 147 -1.94 7.93 -4.19
CA ARG A 147 -0.48 7.98 -3.99
C ARG A 147 -0.06 9.28 -3.31
N ASP A 148 -0.56 10.40 -3.81
CA ASP A 148 -0.20 11.72 -3.26
C ASP A 148 -0.77 11.93 -1.85
N GLU A 149 -1.91 11.33 -1.54
CA GLU A 149 -2.55 11.42 -0.22
C GLU A 149 -1.91 10.52 0.85
N VAL A 150 -1.32 9.37 0.44
CA VAL A 150 -0.72 8.40 1.38
C VAL A 150 0.80 8.48 1.48
N LYS A 151 1.46 9.35 0.72
CA LYS A 151 2.93 9.44 0.62
C LYS A 151 3.68 9.59 1.95
N ASP A 152 3.01 10.12 2.98
CA ASP A 152 3.61 10.31 4.30
C ASP A 152 3.57 9.04 5.17
N ILE A 153 2.87 7.99 4.71
CA ILE A 153 2.63 6.76 5.49
C ILE A 153 2.97 5.47 4.73
N LEU A 154 3.02 5.54 3.39
CA LEU A 154 3.26 4.37 2.53
C LEU A 154 3.87 4.81 1.20
N ASP A 155 4.86 4.05 0.73
CA ASP A 155 5.41 4.20 -0.61
C ASP A 155 4.54 3.45 -1.62
N LEU A 156 3.84 4.18 -2.49
CA LEU A 156 3.01 3.61 -3.54
C LEU A 156 3.63 3.87 -4.92
N GLN A 157 4.19 2.82 -5.52
CA GLN A 157 4.63 2.84 -6.91
C GLN A 157 3.51 2.34 -7.83
N ILE A 158 3.22 3.09 -8.90
CA ILE A 158 2.18 2.76 -9.88
C ILE A 158 2.83 2.33 -11.18
N VAL A 159 2.36 1.21 -11.72
CA VAL A 159 2.74 0.69 -13.04
C VAL A 159 1.54 0.82 -13.96
N ALA A 160 1.71 1.50 -15.10
CA ALA A 160 0.72 1.51 -16.18
C ALA A 160 0.68 0.11 -16.82
N PHE A 161 -0.35 -0.66 -16.52
CA PHE A 161 -0.44 -2.07 -16.87
C PHE A 161 -1.54 -2.31 -17.93
N PRO A 162 -1.19 -2.79 -19.13
CA PRO A 162 -2.19 -3.08 -20.16
C PRO A 162 -2.79 -4.48 -19.94
N GLN A 163 -3.81 -4.60 -19.09
CA GLN A 163 -4.42 -5.87 -18.67
C GLN A 163 -4.90 -6.72 -19.84
N GLU A 164 -5.48 -6.10 -20.85
CA GLU A 164 -5.98 -6.80 -22.05
C GLU A 164 -4.91 -6.92 -23.15
N GLY A 165 -3.65 -6.59 -22.82
CA GLY A 165 -2.52 -6.65 -23.74
C GLY A 165 -2.28 -5.36 -24.52
N MET A 166 -1.01 -4.92 -24.56
CA MET A 166 -0.61 -3.67 -25.22
C MET A 166 -1.02 -3.61 -26.72
N TYR A 167 -0.90 -4.73 -27.41
CA TYR A 167 -1.19 -4.82 -28.85
C TYR A 167 -2.47 -5.59 -29.15
N ALA A 168 -3.02 -6.33 -28.21
CA ALA A 168 -4.29 -7.04 -28.36
C ALA A 168 -5.47 -6.10 -28.15
N TYR A 169 -5.37 -5.15 -27.22
CA TYR A 169 -6.37 -4.11 -27.04
C TYR A 169 -6.19 -3.01 -28.08
N LYS A 170 -7.27 -2.63 -28.77
CA LYS A 170 -7.21 -1.59 -29.81
C LYS A 170 -6.72 -0.25 -29.24
N GLY A 171 -5.52 0.17 -29.63
CA GLY A 171 -4.89 1.41 -29.17
C GLY A 171 -4.25 1.29 -27.78
N GLY A 172 -4.01 0.07 -27.27
CA GLY A 172 -3.40 -0.18 -25.98
C GLY A 172 -1.99 0.41 -25.85
N ASP A 173 -1.22 0.42 -26.93
CA ASP A 173 0.09 1.08 -27.00
C ASP A 173 0.00 2.57 -26.68
N LYS A 174 -0.99 3.27 -27.25
CA LYS A 174 -1.22 4.70 -26.97
C LYS A 174 -1.73 4.94 -25.56
N LEU A 175 -2.61 4.06 -25.05
CA LEU A 175 -3.10 4.17 -23.68
C LEU A 175 -1.96 3.98 -22.66
N VAL A 176 -1.03 3.06 -22.90
CA VAL A 176 0.17 2.94 -22.06
C VAL A 176 1.02 4.21 -22.11
N GLU A 177 1.26 4.76 -23.31
CA GLU A 177 2.01 6.01 -23.46
C GLU A 177 1.33 7.19 -22.76
N GLU A 178 0.01 7.32 -22.90
CA GLU A 178 -0.77 8.36 -22.22
C GLU A 178 -0.76 8.17 -20.69
N GLY A 179 -0.95 6.94 -20.22
CA GLY A 179 -0.87 6.62 -18.79
C GLY A 179 0.47 6.97 -18.17
N LEU A 180 1.58 6.69 -18.86
CA LEU A 180 2.93 7.07 -18.42
C LEU A 180 3.15 8.59 -18.35
N LYS A 181 2.46 9.38 -19.17
CA LYS A 181 2.54 10.86 -19.14
C LYS A 181 1.73 11.48 -18.00
N MET A 182 0.82 10.72 -17.40
CA MET A 182 0.01 11.22 -16.29
C MET A 182 0.77 11.21 -14.95
N GLY A 183 1.91 10.51 -14.83
CA GLY A 183 2.73 10.46 -13.61
C GLY A 183 3.05 9.09 -13.14
#